data_9fc7ac291a13ce3cb174afb1d8a2f98d
#
_entry.id   9fc7ac291a13ce3cb174afb1d8a2f98d
#
_cell.length_a   1.000
_cell.length_b   1.000
_cell.length_c   1.000
_cell.angle_alpha   90.00
_cell.angle_beta   90.00
_cell.angle_gamma   90.00
#
_symmetry.space_group_name_H-M   'P 1'
#
loop_
_entity.id
_entity.type
_entity.pdbx_description
1 polymer ?
#
loop_
_entity_poly.entity_id
_entity_poly.type
_entity_poly.pdbx_seq_one_letter_code
_entity_poly.pdbx_strand_id
1 'polypeptide(L)'
;KFFQRRAERILIPLVLMVTVILGLWHLLLPEKLAGIRPEVISILLGYNNWWQIAQNADYFTRLLNTSPFTHMWFLGVEIQYIVIWPILFWIYTALKRQWSYTIGLVWMLVLALGSSVIMPLLYTEGMDVSRFYYGTDTRLFALLLGAFLGLHRSEQKLYPLGTMKGNVISSVLLLVGII
;
A
#
# COMPACT_ATOMS: atom_id res chain seq x y z
N LYS A 1 -5.34 -5.55 -19.97
CA LYS A 1 -4.36 -6.60 -19.60
C LYS A 1 -3.61 -6.28 -18.29
N PHE A 2 -3.20 -5.00 -18.01
CA PHE A 2 -2.50 -4.64 -16.76
C PHE A 2 -3.37 -4.89 -15.52
N PHE A 3 -4.55 -4.29 -15.45
CA PHE A 3 -5.48 -4.45 -14.32
C PHE A 3 -5.91 -5.91 -14.13
N GLN A 4 -6.22 -6.62 -15.20
CA GLN A 4 -6.64 -8.01 -15.13
C GLN A 4 -5.55 -8.88 -14.48
N ARG A 5 -4.31 -8.80 -14.96
CA ARG A 5 -3.18 -9.57 -14.39
C ARG A 5 -2.89 -9.22 -12.92
N ARG A 6 -3.05 -7.94 -12.57
CA ARG A 6 -2.86 -7.48 -11.19
C ARG A 6 -4.00 -7.97 -10.29
N ALA A 7 -5.25 -7.84 -10.76
CA ALA A 7 -6.43 -8.34 -10.06
C ALA A 7 -6.37 -9.84 -9.81
N GLU A 8 -6.02 -10.65 -10.81
CA GLU A 8 -5.87 -12.10 -10.67
C GLU A 8 -4.81 -12.45 -9.63
N ARG A 9 -3.66 -11.76 -9.62
CA ARG A 9 -2.58 -12.03 -8.67
C ARG A 9 -2.92 -11.65 -7.23
N ILE A 10 -3.81 -10.70 -7.01
CA ILE A 10 -4.20 -10.24 -5.68
C ILE A 10 -5.48 -10.94 -5.22
N LEU A 11 -6.52 -10.96 -6.05
CA LEU A 11 -7.84 -11.45 -5.65
C LEU A 11 -7.88 -12.97 -5.47
N ILE A 12 -7.18 -13.74 -6.31
CA ILE A 12 -7.21 -15.20 -6.21
C ILE A 12 -6.60 -15.68 -4.87
N PRO A 13 -5.36 -15.29 -4.50
CA PRO A 13 -4.80 -15.66 -3.21
C PRO A 13 -5.61 -15.09 -2.03
N LEU A 14 -6.14 -13.87 -2.16
CA LEU A 14 -6.95 -13.23 -1.14
C LEU A 14 -8.23 -14.01 -0.84
N VAL A 15 -9.00 -14.33 -1.88
CA VAL A 15 -10.26 -15.09 -1.72
C VAL A 15 -9.97 -16.49 -1.15
N LEU A 16 -8.92 -17.16 -1.64
CA LEU A 16 -8.52 -18.46 -1.13
C LEU A 16 -8.17 -18.38 0.36
N MET A 17 -7.35 -17.43 0.76
CA MET A 17 -6.95 -17.22 2.15
C MET A 17 -8.15 -16.92 3.06
N VAL A 18 -9.01 -15.99 2.65
CA VAL A 18 -10.23 -15.64 3.41
C VAL A 18 -11.13 -16.87 3.57
N THR A 19 -11.34 -17.63 2.50
CA THR A 19 -12.18 -18.85 2.53
C THR A 19 -11.59 -19.91 3.46
N VAL A 20 -10.28 -20.15 3.41
CA VAL A 20 -9.61 -21.11 4.28
C VAL A 20 -9.73 -20.69 5.77
N ILE A 21 -9.44 -19.43 6.08
CA ILE A 21 -9.51 -18.94 7.47
C ILE A 21 -10.94 -19.00 8.01
N LEU A 22 -11.93 -18.57 7.22
CA LEU A 22 -13.32 -18.64 7.63
C LEU A 22 -13.80 -20.10 7.81
N GLY A 23 -13.36 -21.02 6.94
CA GLY A 23 -13.63 -22.45 7.07
C GLY A 23 -13.02 -23.04 8.34
N LEU A 24 -11.76 -22.73 8.63
CA LEU A 24 -11.10 -23.17 9.85
C LEU A 24 -11.79 -22.60 11.11
N TRP A 25 -12.17 -21.33 11.09
CA TRP A 25 -12.87 -20.73 12.22
C TRP A 25 -14.28 -21.29 12.40
N HIS A 26 -14.97 -21.61 11.33
CA HIS A 26 -16.26 -22.28 11.41
C HIS A 26 -16.16 -23.64 12.11
N LEU A 27 -15.07 -24.38 11.88
CA LEU A 27 -14.86 -25.71 12.47
C LEU A 27 -14.29 -25.66 13.90
N LEU A 28 -13.39 -24.72 14.19
CA LEU A 28 -12.60 -24.72 15.42
C LEU A 28 -13.07 -23.67 16.44
N LEU A 29 -13.59 -22.51 15.98
CA LEU A 29 -13.88 -21.33 16.79
C LEU A 29 -15.13 -20.60 16.27
N PRO A 30 -16.31 -21.27 16.20
CA PRO A 30 -17.50 -20.71 15.58
C PRO A 30 -17.98 -19.40 16.24
N GLU A 31 -17.70 -19.21 17.52
CA GLU A 31 -18.03 -17.97 18.25
C GLU A 31 -17.31 -16.74 17.69
N LYS A 32 -16.14 -16.91 17.10
CA LYS A 32 -15.37 -15.81 16.50
C LYS A 32 -15.88 -15.35 15.13
N LEU A 33 -16.81 -16.09 14.53
CA LEU A 33 -17.44 -15.68 13.27
C LEU A 33 -18.48 -14.56 13.47
N ALA A 34 -18.96 -14.37 14.71
CA ALA A 34 -19.89 -13.29 15.01
C ALA A 34 -19.21 -11.93 14.76
N GLY A 35 -19.80 -11.12 13.87
CA GLY A 35 -19.31 -9.76 13.59
C GLY A 35 -18.16 -9.66 12.57
N ILE A 36 -17.62 -10.78 12.06
CA ILE A 36 -16.49 -10.72 11.08
C ILE A 36 -16.91 -10.28 9.66
N ARG A 37 -18.21 -10.35 9.35
CA ARG A 37 -18.74 -10.03 8.01
C ARG A 37 -18.34 -8.65 7.49
N PRO A 38 -18.47 -7.54 8.24
CA PRO A 38 -18.09 -6.21 7.76
C PRO A 38 -16.59 -6.12 7.42
N GLU A 39 -15.76 -6.77 8.25
CA GLU A 39 -14.32 -6.81 8.00
C GLU A 39 -13.99 -7.55 6.71
N VAL A 40 -14.55 -8.73 6.48
CA VAL A 40 -14.37 -9.51 5.25
C VAL A 40 -14.83 -8.73 4.02
N ILE A 41 -15.98 -8.06 4.10
CA ILE A 41 -16.48 -7.22 3.01
C ILE A 41 -15.49 -6.08 2.72
N SER A 42 -14.97 -5.41 3.75
CA SER A 42 -14.01 -4.34 3.60
C SER A 42 -12.70 -4.79 2.94
N ILE A 43 -12.26 -6.01 3.23
CA ILE A 43 -11.07 -6.63 2.62
C ILE A 43 -11.31 -6.90 1.14
N LEU A 44 -12.42 -7.58 0.80
CA LEU A 44 -12.75 -7.94 -0.57
C LEU A 44 -12.98 -6.71 -1.48
N LEU A 45 -13.49 -5.63 -0.91
CA LEU A 45 -13.71 -4.36 -1.62
C LEU A 45 -12.50 -3.40 -1.57
N GLY A 46 -11.40 -3.78 -0.89
CA GLY A 46 -10.14 -3.01 -0.88
C GLY A 46 -10.19 -1.71 -0.06
N TYR A 47 -11.04 -1.62 0.96
CA TYR A 47 -11.07 -0.45 1.86
C TYR A 47 -10.87 -0.82 3.34
N ASN A 48 -10.28 -1.98 3.62
CA ASN A 48 -10.09 -2.47 4.99
C ASN A 48 -9.30 -1.49 5.87
N ASN A 49 -8.35 -0.76 5.34
CA ASN A 49 -7.60 0.27 6.05
C ASN A 49 -8.52 1.39 6.60
N TRP A 50 -9.47 1.87 5.81
CA TRP A 50 -10.46 2.86 6.24
C TRP A 50 -11.49 2.27 7.20
N TRP A 51 -11.86 1.01 6.99
CA TRP A 51 -12.72 0.28 7.93
C TRP A 51 -12.04 0.15 9.30
N GLN A 52 -10.73 -0.16 9.34
CA GLN A 52 -9.96 -0.19 10.58
C GLN A 52 -9.95 1.17 11.29
N ILE A 53 -9.80 2.28 10.58
CA ILE A 53 -9.88 3.62 11.17
C ILE A 53 -11.26 3.88 11.76
N ALA A 54 -12.33 3.52 11.04
CA ALA A 54 -13.71 3.77 11.46
C ALA A 54 -14.16 2.99 12.72
N GLN A 55 -13.44 1.93 13.10
CA GLN A 55 -13.77 1.14 14.30
C GLN A 55 -13.48 1.90 15.62
N ASN A 56 -12.82 3.05 15.58
CA ASN A 56 -12.48 3.89 16.75
C ASN A 56 -11.85 3.13 17.93
N ALA A 57 -11.36 1.91 17.72
CA ALA A 57 -10.65 1.17 18.73
C ALA A 57 -9.17 1.57 18.69
N ASP A 58 -8.59 1.90 19.85
CA ASP A 58 -7.19 2.21 19.95
C ASP A 58 -6.31 1.09 19.35
N TYR A 59 -5.26 1.48 18.63
CA TYR A 59 -4.33 0.56 17.97
C TYR A 59 -3.87 -0.58 18.89
N PHE A 60 -3.56 -0.26 20.15
CA PHE A 60 -3.12 -1.25 21.14
C PHE A 60 -4.25 -2.20 21.59
N THR A 61 -5.47 -1.72 21.74
CA THR A 61 -6.64 -2.56 22.05
C THR A 61 -6.92 -3.56 20.94
N ARG A 62 -6.66 -3.20 19.69
CA ARG A 62 -6.79 -4.11 18.53
C ARG A 62 -5.75 -5.20 18.50
N LEU A 63 -4.52 -4.92 18.95
CA LEU A 63 -3.47 -5.94 19.07
C LEU A 63 -3.86 -7.04 20.04
N LEU A 64 -4.68 -6.75 21.04
CA LEU A 64 -5.18 -7.71 22.02
C LEU A 64 -6.40 -8.52 21.52
N ASN A 65 -7.24 -7.93 20.66
CA ASN A 65 -8.44 -8.56 20.08
C ASN A 65 -8.19 -8.92 18.60
N THR A 66 -7.21 -9.75 18.32
CA THR A 66 -6.71 -10.01 16.97
C THR A 66 -7.71 -10.78 16.12
N SER A 67 -8.34 -10.07 15.18
CA SER A 67 -8.82 -10.68 13.95
C SER A 67 -7.63 -11.23 13.15
N PRO A 68 -7.73 -12.41 12.55
CA PRO A 68 -6.68 -12.95 11.66
C PRO A 68 -6.45 -12.06 10.43
N PHE A 69 -7.38 -11.15 10.16
CA PHE A 69 -7.37 -10.25 9.02
C PHE A 69 -6.82 -8.85 9.32
N THR A 70 -6.39 -8.58 10.55
CA THR A 70 -5.88 -7.26 10.93
C THR A 70 -4.80 -6.73 9.97
N HIS A 71 -3.94 -7.61 9.47
CA HIS A 71 -2.87 -7.23 8.53
C HIS A 71 -3.35 -6.91 7.11
N MET A 72 -4.61 -7.17 6.78
CA MET A 72 -5.16 -6.93 5.43
C MET A 72 -5.39 -5.45 5.11
N TRP A 73 -5.23 -4.54 6.09
CA TRP A 73 -5.30 -3.11 5.84
C TRP A 73 -4.32 -2.64 4.75
N PHE A 74 -3.12 -3.23 4.71
CA PHE A 74 -2.11 -2.88 3.72
C PHE A 74 -2.56 -3.21 2.29
N LEU A 75 -3.28 -4.31 2.11
CA LEU A 75 -3.85 -4.69 0.83
C LEU A 75 -4.87 -3.66 0.35
N GLY A 76 -5.65 -3.06 1.27
CA GLY A 76 -6.53 -1.94 0.95
C GLY A 76 -5.78 -0.76 0.35
N VAL A 77 -4.66 -0.36 0.96
CA VAL A 77 -3.79 0.70 0.44
C VAL A 77 -3.23 0.32 -0.94
N GLU A 78 -2.78 -0.92 -1.14
CA GLU A 78 -2.23 -1.39 -2.41
C GLU A 78 -3.29 -1.38 -3.52
N ILE A 79 -4.51 -1.85 -3.26
CA ILE A 79 -5.60 -1.85 -4.25
C ILE A 79 -5.96 -0.41 -4.65
N GLN A 80 -6.08 0.50 -3.69
CA GLN A 80 -6.35 1.91 -3.96
C GLN A 80 -5.24 2.54 -4.80
N TYR A 81 -3.97 2.24 -4.49
CA TYR A 81 -2.84 2.70 -5.29
C TYR A 81 -2.90 2.18 -6.74
N ILE A 82 -3.23 0.90 -6.94
CA ILE A 82 -3.35 0.32 -8.29
C ILE A 82 -4.42 1.05 -9.11
N VAL A 83 -5.52 1.47 -8.48
CA VAL A 83 -6.58 2.25 -9.14
C VAL A 83 -6.11 3.67 -9.48
N ILE A 84 -5.35 4.31 -8.57
CA ILE A 84 -4.85 5.67 -8.75
C ILE A 84 -3.66 5.71 -9.73
N TRP A 85 -2.87 4.65 -9.77
CA TRP A 85 -1.61 4.60 -10.53
C TRP A 85 -1.72 5.00 -12.01
N PRO A 86 -2.71 4.57 -12.81
CA PRO A 86 -2.84 5.00 -14.20
C PRO A 86 -3.01 6.51 -14.35
N ILE A 87 -3.70 7.16 -13.42
CA ILE A 87 -3.89 8.61 -13.41
C ILE A 87 -2.55 9.29 -13.13
N LEU A 88 -1.83 8.82 -12.10
CA LEU A 88 -0.50 9.33 -11.76
C LEU A 88 0.49 9.15 -12.93
N PHE A 89 0.48 7.96 -13.54
CA PHE A 89 1.33 7.67 -14.68
C PHE A 89 0.97 8.50 -15.92
N TRP A 90 -0.31 8.75 -16.15
CA TRP A 90 -0.77 9.63 -17.22
C TRP A 90 -0.28 11.07 -17.01
N ILE A 91 -0.41 11.62 -15.79
CA ILE A 91 0.10 12.96 -15.46
C ILE A 91 1.62 13.00 -15.65
N TYR A 92 2.34 11.99 -15.15
CA TYR A 92 3.79 11.88 -15.36
C TYR A 92 4.17 11.94 -16.86
N THR A 93 3.49 11.15 -17.68
CA THR A 93 3.75 11.10 -19.13
C THR A 93 3.38 12.40 -19.83
N ALA A 94 2.33 13.08 -19.40
CA ALA A 94 1.94 14.40 -19.91
C ALA A 94 3.00 15.46 -19.58
N LEU A 95 3.47 15.52 -18.33
CA LEU A 95 4.52 16.43 -17.89
C LEU A 95 5.85 16.14 -18.61
N LYS A 96 6.20 14.86 -18.75
CA LYS A 96 7.38 14.43 -19.50
C LYS A 96 7.32 14.89 -20.96
N ARG A 97 6.17 14.77 -21.61
CA ARG A 97 5.96 15.15 -23.01
C ARG A 97 5.99 16.67 -23.20
N GLN A 98 5.38 17.42 -22.28
CA GLN A 98 5.23 18.87 -22.41
C GLN A 98 6.49 19.64 -22.01
N TRP A 99 7.22 19.16 -21.00
CA TRP A 99 8.35 19.86 -20.41
C TRP A 99 9.62 19.01 -20.44
N SER A 100 9.76 18.07 -19.51
CA SER A 100 10.89 17.13 -19.45
C SER A 100 10.59 15.95 -18.53
N TYR A 101 11.36 14.87 -18.67
CA TYR A 101 11.25 13.73 -17.74
C TYR A 101 11.59 14.13 -16.29
N THR A 102 12.51 15.10 -16.12
CA THR A 102 12.91 15.61 -14.81
C THR A 102 11.73 16.25 -14.08
N ILE A 103 10.91 17.06 -14.77
CA ILE A 103 9.71 17.68 -14.18
C ILE A 103 8.69 16.62 -13.76
N GLY A 104 8.49 15.60 -14.61
CA GLY A 104 7.63 14.47 -14.24
C GLY A 104 8.13 13.72 -13.00
N LEU A 105 9.45 13.52 -12.88
CA LEU A 105 10.05 12.88 -11.69
C LEU A 105 9.96 13.76 -10.45
N VAL A 106 10.23 15.06 -10.57
CA VAL A 106 10.10 16.03 -9.46
C VAL A 106 8.66 16.04 -8.94
N TRP A 107 7.67 16.03 -9.83
CA TRP A 107 6.26 15.93 -9.43
C TRP A 107 5.96 14.67 -8.61
N MET A 108 6.45 13.50 -9.04
CA MET A 108 6.31 12.25 -8.28
C MET A 108 6.98 12.32 -6.90
N LEU A 109 8.17 12.92 -6.85
CA LEU A 109 8.92 13.10 -5.60
C LEU A 109 8.18 14.06 -4.65
N VAL A 110 7.63 15.17 -5.16
CA VAL A 110 6.82 16.12 -4.38
C VAL A 110 5.60 15.45 -3.79
N LEU A 111 4.90 14.58 -4.54
CA LEU A 111 3.78 13.81 -4.01
C LEU A 111 4.23 12.84 -2.90
N ALA A 112 5.37 12.15 -3.10
CA ALA A 112 5.91 11.25 -2.08
C ALA A 112 6.28 11.99 -0.80
N LEU A 113 6.99 13.11 -0.91
CA LEU A 113 7.36 13.96 0.23
C LEU A 113 6.11 14.56 0.91
N GLY A 114 5.14 15.04 0.13
CA GLY A 114 3.87 15.52 0.65
C GLY A 114 3.15 14.47 1.50
N SER A 115 3.03 13.24 0.98
CA SER A 115 2.45 12.12 1.71
C SER A 115 3.22 11.79 3.01
N SER A 116 4.56 11.86 3.00
CA SER A 116 5.38 11.57 4.18
C SER A 116 5.25 12.62 5.28
N VAL A 117 4.97 13.87 4.92
CA VAL A 117 4.86 15.01 5.85
C VAL A 117 3.45 15.12 6.46
N ILE A 118 2.44 14.50 5.85
CA ILE A 118 1.06 14.52 6.39
C ILE A 118 1.01 14.00 7.83
N MET A 119 1.72 12.91 8.11
CA MET A 119 1.72 12.30 9.45
C MET A 119 2.22 13.26 10.54
N PRO A 120 3.43 13.84 10.48
CA PRO A 120 3.91 14.76 11.52
C PRO A 120 3.11 16.07 11.58
N LEU A 121 2.50 16.53 10.50
CA LEU A 121 1.69 17.76 10.48
C LEU A 121 0.33 17.60 11.15
N LEU A 122 -0.27 16.41 11.04
CA LEU A 122 -1.60 16.14 11.61
C LEU A 122 -1.53 15.54 13.02
N TYR A 123 -0.36 15.10 13.47
CA TYR A 123 -0.21 14.49 14.77
C TYR A 123 -0.32 15.54 15.88
N THR A 124 -1.22 15.30 16.83
CA THR A 124 -1.29 16.00 18.10
C THR A 124 -1.25 14.99 19.26
N GLU A 125 -0.64 15.38 20.37
CA GLU A 125 -0.54 14.51 21.53
C GLU A 125 -1.94 14.06 22.01
N GLY A 126 -2.08 12.75 22.23
CA GLY A 126 -3.37 12.13 22.65
C GLY A 126 -4.30 11.73 21.51
N MET A 127 -3.96 11.96 20.24
CA MET A 127 -4.74 11.45 19.13
C MET A 127 -4.54 9.94 18.92
N ASP A 128 -5.59 9.26 18.44
CA ASP A 128 -5.51 7.87 18.00
C ASP A 128 -4.54 7.72 16.82
N VAL A 129 -3.49 6.93 17.03
CA VAL A 129 -2.44 6.65 16.03
C VAL A 129 -2.98 5.85 14.84
N SER A 130 -4.14 5.20 14.97
CA SER A 130 -4.74 4.35 13.94
C SER A 130 -4.94 5.10 12.61
N ARG A 131 -5.32 6.38 12.67
CA ARG A 131 -5.51 7.22 11.47
C ARG A 131 -4.21 7.37 10.66
N PHE A 132 -3.09 7.52 11.34
CA PHE A 132 -1.78 7.70 10.69
C PHE A 132 -1.20 6.38 10.23
N TYR A 133 -1.46 5.30 10.98
CA TYR A 133 -0.96 3.98 10.67
C TYR A 133 -1.68 3.34 9.48
N TYR A 134 -3.01 3.48 9.40
CA TYR A 134 -3.86 2.85 8.37
C TYR A 134 -4.19 3.77 7.19
N GLY A 135 -3.97 5.08 7.30
CA GLY A 135 -4.34 6.04 6.27
C GLY A 135 -3.63 5.80 4.94
N THR A 136 -4.37 5.81 3.84
CA THR A 136 -3.80 5.68 2.49
C THR A 136 -2.88 6.85 2.18
N ASP A 137 -3.30 8.05 2.53
CA ASP A 137 -2.56 9.30 2.31
C ASP A 137 -1.20 9.32 3.03
N THR A 138 -1.12 8.75 4.24
CA THR A 138 0.12 8.67 5.03
C THR A 138 1.03 7.51 4.59
N ARG A 139 0.50 6.52 3.85
CA ARG A 139 1.25 5.33 3.40
C ARG A 139 1.64 5.36 1.92
N LEU A 140 1.02 6.23 1.14
CA LEU A 140 1.31 6.37 -0.29
C LEU A 140 2.77 6.75 -0.56
N PHE A 141 3.45 7.43 0.36
CA PHE A 141 4.84 7.87 0.15
C PHE A 141 5.77 6.73 -0.26
N ALA A 142 5.66 5.56 0.36
CA ALA A 142 6.53 4.42 0.07
C ALA A 142 6.31 3.89 -1.36
N LEU A 143 5.04 3.79 -1.77
CA LEU A 143 4.67 3.36 -3.13
C LEU A 143 5.08 4.40 -4.19
N LEU A 144 4.88 5.69 -3.89
CA LEU A 144 5.28 6.80 -4.77
C LEU A 144 6.80 6.89 -4.89
N LEU A 145 7.54 6.68 -3.81
CA LEU A 145 9.01 6.65 -3.83
C LEU A 145 9.51 5.47 -4.68
N GLY A 146 8.91 4.29 -4.52
CA GLY A 146 9.20 3.14 -5.37
C GLY A 146 8.93 3.40 -6.85
N ALA A 147 7.80 4.07 -7.16
CA ALA A 147 7.47 4.49 -8.52
C ALA A 147 8.45 5.52 -9.07
N PHE A 148 8.84 6.53 -8.28
CA PHE A 148 9.86 7.51 -8.63
C PHE A 148 11.18 6.84 -9.00
N LEU A 149 11.68 5.94 -8.15
CA LEU A 149 12.93 5.21 -8.40
C LEU A 149 12.84 4.34 -9.66
N GLY A 150 11.72 3.64 -9.86
CA GLY A 150 11.47 2.81 -11.04
C GLY A 150 11.45 3.64 -12.34
N LEU A 151 10.75 4.77 -12.33
CA LEU A 151 10.69 5.68 -13.48
C LEU A 151 12.05 6.32 -13.76
N HIS A 152 12.74 6.80 -12.72
CA HIS A 152 14.08 7.38 -12.86
C HIS A 152 15.07 6.39 -13.51
N ARG A 153 15.07 5.15 -13.00
CA ARG A 153 15.92 4.09 -13.58
C ARG A 153 15.57 3.79 -15.04
N SER A 154 14.27 3.74 -15.35
CA SER A 154 13.80 3.49 -16.72
C SER A 154 14.26 4.57 -17.71
N GLU A 155 14.26 5.83 -17.29
CA GLU A 155 14.65 6.95 -18.15
C GLU A 155 16.18 7.03 -18.37
N GLN A 156 16.96 6.72 -17.35
CA GLN A 156 18.43 6.83 -17.45
C GLN A 156 19.10 5.61 -18.07
N LYS A 157 18.35 4.55 -18.40
CA LYS A 157 18.93 3.26 -18.86
C LYS A 157 20.08 2.79 -17.95
N LEU A 158 19.96 3.08 -16.65
CA LEU A 158 20.98 2.76 -15.66
C LEU A 158 21.19 1.26 -15.60
N TYR A 159 22.42 0.86 -15.74
CA TYR A 159 23.02 -0.48 -15.67
C TYR A 159 22.03 -1.65 -15.70
N PRO A 160 22.09 -2.55 -16.69
CA PRO A 160 21.21 -3.72 -16.73
C PRO A 160 21.34 -4.52 -15.44
N LEU A 161 20.20 -5.04 -14.94
CA LEU A 161 20.17 -6.01 -13.84
C LEU A 161 21.05 -7.19 -14.24
N GLY A 162 21.99 -7.59 -13.37
CA GLY A 162 22.98 -8.63 -13.66
C GLY A 162 24.40 -8.10 -13.81
N THR A 163 24.59 -6.79 -13.99
CA THR A 163 25.94 -6.21 -13.86
C THR A 163 26.29 -6.02 -12.38
N MET A 164 27.59 -6.11 -12.05
CA MET A 164 28.06 -5.94 -10.67
C MET A 164 27.58 -4.61 -10.04
N LYS A 165 27.62 -3.50 -10.80
CA LYS A 165 27.11 -2.20 -10.36
C LYS A 165 25.58 -2.18 -10.18
N GLY A 166 24.83 -2.83 -11.06
CA GLY A 166 23.37 -2.95 -10.94
C GLY A 166 22.95 -3.78 -9.72
N ASN A 167 23.69 -4.84 -9.41
CA ASN A 167 23.44 -5.68 -8.25
C ASN A 167 23.74 -4.95 -6.93
N VAL A 168 24.82 -4.18 -6.84
CA VAL A 168 25.17 -3.36 -5.68
C VAL A 168 24.08 -2.31 -5.43
N ILE A 169 23.68 -1.56 -6.46
CA ILE A 169 22.60 -0.56 -6.33
C ILE A 169 21.29 -1.21 -5.87
N SER A 170 20.93 -2.36 -6.45
CA SER A 170 19.71 -3.09 -6.05
C SER A 170 19.79 -3.57 -4.59
N SER A 171 20.95 -4.05 -4.14
CA SER A 171 21.17 -4.49 -2.77
C SER A 171 21.10 -3.33 -1.77
N VAL A 172 21.68 -2.18 -2.11
CA VAL A 172 21.60 -0.97 -1.27
C VAL A 172 20.15 -0.48 -1.17
N LEU A 173 19.40 -0.46 -2.27
CA LEU A 173 18.00 -0.06 -2.27
C LEU A 173 17.11 -1.04 -1.46
N LEU A 174 17.41 -2.34 -1.50
CA LEU A 174 16.74 -3.33 -0.65
C LEU A 174 17.06 -3.11 0.83
N LEU A 175 18.32 -2.85 1.18
CA LEU A 175 18.71 -2.58 2.57
C LEU A 175 18.04 -1.31 3.11
N VAL A 176 17.99 -0.24 2.33
CA VAL A 176 17.30 1.01 2.72
C VAL A 176 15.79 0.83 2.83
N GLY A 177 15.20 -0.08 2.06
CA GLY A 177 13.77 -0.37 2.11
C GLY A 177 13.33 -1.30 3.24
N ILE A 178 14.29 -1.93 3.95
CA ILE A 178 14.03 -2.83 5.10
C ILE A 178 14.14 -2.08 6.44
N ILE A 179 14.84 -0.94 6.47
CA ILE A 179 14.94 -0.05 7.64
C ILE A 179 13.78 0.94 7.66
#